data_88c6bad845670253331885e2b2d70c98
#
_entry.id   88c6bad845670253331885e2b2d70c98
#
_cell.length_a   1.000
_cell.length_b   1.000
_cell.length_c   1.000
_cell.angle_alpha   90.00
_cell.angle_beta   90.00
_cell.angle_gamma   90.00
#
_symmetry.space_group_name_H-M   'P 1'
#
loop_
_entity.id
_entity.type
_entity.pdbx_description
1 polymer ?
#
loop_
_entity_poly.entity_id
_entity_poly.type
_entity_poly.pdbx_seq_one_letter_code
_entity_poly.pdbx_strand_id
1 'polypeptide(L)'
;SIFNNRKNVIKGIEARNELFKDDFPREYQTWTETAKTDFESEFNGNIAVDALEKRPEMVVLWAGYAFSKDYSTPRGHMHAIEDITASLRTGSPMSPTEGPQPSTCWTCKSPDVPRMMEALGVDSFYNNKWGAMGAEIVNPIGCSDCHDPETMNLHISRPALIEAFQRQGKDITKATPQEMRSLVCAQCHVEYYFKGDGKYLTFPWDKGFTVEDMEAY
;
A
#
# COMPACT_ATOMS: atom_id res chain seq x y z
N SER A 1 -20.78 14.72 19.34
CA SER A 1 -20.04 13.95 18.33
C SER A 1 -18.63 13.72 18.84
N ILE A 2 -18.12 12.51 18.73
CA ILE A 2 -16.73 12.13 19.09
C ILE A 2 -15.73 13.05 18.37
N PHE A 3 -16.05 13.46 17.15
CA PHE A 3 -15.20 14.33 16.32
C PHE A 3 -15.00 15.75 16.88
N ASN A 4 -15.88 16.24 17.73
CA ASN A 4 -15.77 17.60 18.28
C ASN A 4 -14.87 17.69 19.52
N ASN A 5 -14.38 16.56 20.05
CA ASN A 5 -13.57 16.50 21.27
C ASN A 5 -12.11 16.05 20.99
N ARG A 6 -11.66 16.11 19.76
CA ARG A 6 -10.27 15.78 19.42
C ARG A 6 -9.30 16.77 20.09
N LYS A 7 -8.28 16.22 20.73
CA LYS A 7 -7.19 17.00 21.35
C LYS A 7 -6.20 17.51 20.31
N ASN A 8 -5.98 16.70 19.25
CA ASN A 8 -5.03 16.98 18.20
C ASN A 8 -5.74 16.99 16.85
N VAL A 9 -6.00 18.20 16.32
CA VAL A 9 -6.45 18.33 14.93
C VAL A 9 -5.22 18.42 14.03
N ILE A 10 -5.02 17.39 13.24
CA ILE A 10 -3.90 17.28 12.32
C ILE A 10 -4.35 17.86 10.98
N LYS A 11 -3.53 18.72 10.39
CA LYS A 11 -3.78 19.29 9.06
C LYS A 11 -2.79 18.74 8.05
N GLY A 12 -3.29 18.51 6.83
CA GLY A 12 -2.48 18.00 5.73
C GLY A 12 -2.12 16.51 5.87
N ILE A 13 -1.04 16.09 5.21
CA ILE A 13 -0.59 14.71 5.22
C ILE A 13 0.18 14.42 6.52
N GLU A 14 -0.24 13.38 7.23
CA GLU A 14 0.43 12.94 8.46
C GLU A 14 0.67 11.43 8.42
N ALA A 15 1.91 11.00 8.52
CA ALA A 15 2.31 9.60 8.45
C ALA A 15 2.45 8.93 9.83
N ARG A 16 2.58 9.70 10.91
CA ARG A 16 2.84 9.20 12.26
C ARG A 16 1.56 8.70 12.92
N ASN A 17 1.45 7.39 13.06
CA ASN A 17 0.25 6.76 13.63
C ASN A 17 0.04 7.08 15.12
N GLU A 18 1.11 7.28 15.89
CA GLU A 18 1.06 7.58 17.32
C GLU A 18 0.35 8.89 17.66
N LEU A 19 0.24 9.82 16.72
CA LEU A 19 -0.48 11.08 16.93
C LEU A 19 -2.00 10.90 17.05
N PHE A 20 -2.52 9.76 16.59
CA PHE A 20 -3.94 9.44 16.67
C PHE A 20 -4.32 8.71 17.98
N LYS A 21 -3.34 8.25 18.75
CA LYS A 21 -3.54 7.41 19.93
C LYS A 21 -4.46 8.03 20.99
N ASP A 22 -4.27 9.31 21.28
CA ASP A 22 -5.00 9.98 22.37
C ASP A 22 -6.44 10.30 22.00
N ASP A 23 -6.72 10.51 20.71
CA ASP A 23 -8.04 10.79 20.20
C ASP A 23 -8.82 9.52 19.82
N PHE A 24 -8.11 8.45 19.45
CA PHE A 24 -8.67 7.17 18.99
C PHE A 24 -7.97 5.97 19.67
N PRO A 25 -8.00 5.86 21.00
CA PRO A 25 -7.21 4.86 21.72
C PRO A 25 -7.61 3.41 21.41
N ARG A 26 -8.88 3.14 21.13
CA ARG A 26 -9.37 1.81 20.76
C ARG A 26 -8.91 1.39 19.37
N GLU A 27 -9.06 2.27 18.41
CA GLU A 27 -8.66 2.07 17.03
C GLU A 27 -7.13 1.93 16.94
N TYR A 28 -6.41 2.75 17.69
CA TYR A 28 -4.95 2.65 17.79
C TYR A 28 -4.53 1.30 18.40
N GLN A 29 -5.19 0.85 19.46
CA GLN A 29 -4.95 -0.48 20.05
C GLN A 29 -5.22 -1.58 19.02
N THR A 30 -6.36 -1.53 18.33
CA THR A 30 -6.71 -2.52 17.30
C THR A 30 -5.67 -2.54 16.17
N TRP A 31 -5.18 -1.37 15.76
CA TRP A 31 -4.10 -1.27 14.79
C TRP A 31 -2.81 -1.92 15.31
N THR A 32 -2.43 -1.69 16.58
CA THR A 32 -1.23 -2.33 17.18
C THR A 32 -1.35 -3.85 17.29
N GLU A 33 -2.57 -4.40 17.38
CA GLU A 33 -2.82 -5.85 17.36
C GLU A 33 -2.40 -6.50 16.03
N THR A 34 -2.29 -5.73 14.94
CA THR A 34 -1.79 -6.25 13.66
C THR A 34 -0.30 -6.63 13.71
N ALA A 35 0.42 -6.29 14.78
CA ALA A 35 1.78 -6.74 15.04
C ALA A 35 1.85 -8.18 15.56
N LYS A 36 0.77 -8.75 16.06
CA LYS A 36 0.75 -10.12 16.60
C LYS A 36 0.93 -11.14 15.48
N THR A 37 1.79 -12.12 15.74
CA THR A 37 2.14 -13.20 14.80
C THR A 37 1.92 -14.59 15.40
N ASP A 38 1.12 -14.70 16.45
CA ASP A 38 0.85 -15.90 17.22
C ASP A 38 -0.49 -16.57 16.87
N PHE A 39 -1.13 -16.13 15.81
CA PHE A 39 -2.37 -16.73 15.33
C PHE A 39 -2.46 -16.70 13.80
N GLU A 40 -3.25 -17.61 13.25
CA GLU A 40 -3.59 -17.68 11.84
C GLU A 40 -5.10 -17.50 11.68
N SER A 41 -5.51 -16.62 10.75
CA SER A 41 -6.91 -16.50 10.38
C SER A 41 -7.33 -17.58 9.39
N GLU A 42 -8.63 -17.76 9.15
CA GLU A 42 -9.19 -18.70 8.18
C GLU A 42 -8.55 -18.55 6.78
N PHE A 43 -8.18 -17.34 6.41
CA PHE A 43 -7.63 -17.02 5.09
C PHE A 43 -6.12 -16.72 5.12
N ASN A 44 -5.38 -17.26 6.05
CA ASN A 44 -4.03 -16.83 6.41
C ASN A 44 -4.02 -15.43 7.05
N GLY A 45 -2.90 -15.00 7.49
CA GLY A 45 -2.69 -13.67 8.03
C GLY A 45 -1.90 -13.74 9.31
N ASN A 46 -1.14 -12.70 9.58
CA ASN A 46 -0.26 -12.50 10.72
C ASN A 46 0.89 -13.52 10.89
N ILE A 47 0.87 -14.66 10.22
CA ILE A 47 1.97 -15.61 10.18
C ILE A 47 2.64 -15.53 8.82
N ALA A 48 3.94 -15.28 8.81
CA ALA A 48 4.72 -15.33 7.57
C ALA A 48 4.80 -16.77 7.07
N VAL A 49 4.44 -16.98 5.83
CA VAL A 49 4.49 -18.28 5.16
C VAL A 49 5.29 -18.16 3.88
N ASP A 50 6.35 -18.94 3.74
CA ASP A 50 7.08 -19.06 2.48
C ASP A 50 6.23 -19.88 1.49
N ALA A 51 5.68 -19.18 0.51
CA ALA A 51 4.85 -19.82 -0.52
C ALA A 51 5.68 -20.67 -1.49
N LEU A 52 6.96 -20.36 -1.68
CA LEU A 52 7.85 -21.17 -2.53
C LEU A 52 8.28 -22.46 -1.84
N GLU A 53 8.40 -22.47 -0.50
CA GLU A 53 8.62 -23.70 0.27
C GLU A 53 7.39 -24.61 0.19
N LYS A 54 6.19 -24.06 0.38
CA LYS A 54 4.94 -24.82 0.31
C LYS A 54 4.60 -25.32 -1.10
N ARG A 55 4.98 -24.56 -2.13
CA ARG A 55 4.68 -24.83 -3.54
C ARG A 55 5.87 -24.51 -4.44
N PRO A 56 6.88 -25.37 -4.43
CA PRO A 56 8.13 -25.12 -5.16
C PRO A 56 7.95 -25.01 -6.68
N GLU A 57 6.87 -25.56 -7.24
CA GLU A 57 6.50 -25.40 -8.64
C GLU A 57 6.25 -23.93 -9.04
N MET A 58 5.91 -23.06 -8.10
CA MET A 58 5.72 -21.61 -8.35
C MET A 58 7.01 -20.93 -8.82
N VAL A 59 8.19 -21.47 -8.49
CA VAL A 59 9.47 -20.96 -9.00
C VAL A 59 9.49 -20.98 -10.52
N VAL A 60 8.93 -22.00 -11.15
CA VAL A 60 8.84 -22.12 -12.61
C VAL A 60 7.83 -21.12 -13.19
N LEU A 61 6.67 -20.96 -12.53
CA LEU A 61 5.64 -20.01 -12.93
C LEU A 61 6.16 -18.57 -12.88
N TRP A 62 6.99 -18.26 -11.88
CA TRP A 62 7.59 -16.94 -11.69
C TRP A 62 8.97 -16.79 -12.35
N ALA A 63 9.40 -17.74 -13.17
CA ALA A 63 10.70 -17.69 -13.81
C ALA A 63 10.92 -16.38 -14.61
N GLY A 64 12.02 -15.70 -14.32
CA GLY A 64 12.32 -14.38 -14.86
C GLY A 64 11.77 -13.19 -14.06
N TYR A 65 10.92 -13.43 -13.09
CA TYR A 65 10.40 -12.41 -12.17
C TYR A 65 11.07 -12.53 -10.78
N ALA A 66 11.13 -11.42 -10.04
CA ALA A 66 11.70 -11.39 -8.71
C ALA A 66 10.98 -12.31 -7.71
N PHE A 67 9.71 -12.62 -7.95
CA PHE A 67 8.90 -13.55 -7.16
C PHE A 67 9.41 -15.00 -7.16
N SER A 68 10.23 -15.39 -8.14
CA SER A 68 10.91 -16.70 -8.14
C SER A 68 11.99 -16.83 -7.06
N LYS A 69 12.40 -15.73 -6.47
CA LYS A 69 13.43 -15.68 -5.43
C LYS A 69 12.85 -15.65 -4.02
N ASP A 70 11.69 -15.01 -3.88
CA ASP A 70 11.02 -14.83 -2.61
C ASP A 70 9.54 -14.49 -2.86
N TYR A 71 8.66 -15.33 -2.34
CA TYR A 71 7.22 -15.12 -2.38
C TYR A 71 6.59 -15.59 -1.09
N SER A 72 6.63 -14.72 -0.10
CA SER A 72 6.06 -14.97 1.23
C SER A 72 4.72 -14.26 1.39
N THR A 73 3.80 -14.89 2.15
CA THR A 73 2.56 -14.22 2.54
C THR A 73 2.88 -13.05 3.47
N PRO A 74 2.26 -11.87 3.26
CA PRO A 74 2.48 -10.73 4.14
C PRO A 74 1.86 -10.98 5.52
N ARG A 75 2.49 -10.42 6.54
CA ARG A 75 1.93 -10.32 7.89
C ARG A 75 1.01 -9.07 8.00
N GLY A 76 0.54 -8.75 9.19
CA GLY A 76 -0.31 -7.58 9.42
C GLY A 76 0.35 -6.24 9.04
N HIS A 77 -0.45 -5.19 8.96
CA HIS A 77 -0.03 -3.86 8.49
C HIS A 77 1.18 -3.27 9.22
N MET A 78 1.36 -3.58 10.51
CA MET A 78 2.53 -3.16 11.30
C MET A 78 3.85 -3.67 10.75
N HIS A 79 3.85 -4.79 10.01
CA HIS A 79 5.04 -5.40 9.43
C HIS A 79 5.29 -5.02 7.97
N ALA A 80 4.48 -4.12 7.39
CA ALA A 80 4.52 -3.84 5.95
C ALA A 80 5.90 -3.39 5.46
N ILE A 81 6.61 -2.56 6.23
CA ILE A 81 7.96 -2.09 5.87
C ILE A 81 8.99 -3.18 6.18
N GLU A 82 8.92 -3.79 7.36
CA GLU A 82 9.85 -4.84 7.78
C GLU A 82 9.87 -5.98 6.76
N ASP A 83 8.71 -6.51 6.40
CA ASP A 83 8.60 -7.65 5.49
C ASP A 83 9.08 -7.33 4.08
N ILE A 84 8.75 -6.15 3.56
CA ILE A 84 9.18 -5.79 2.20
C ILE A 84 10.67 -5.49 2.13
N THR A 85 11.27 -4.95 3.19
CA THR A 85 12.72 -4.72 3.24
C THR A 85 13.52 -6.00 3.49
N ALA A 86 12.96 -6.96 4.22
CA ALA A 86 13.57 -8.26 4.45
C ALA A 86 13.47 -9.22 3.25
N SER A 87 12.57 -8.94 2.31
CA SER A 87 12.36 -9.78 1.13
C SER A 87 13.57 -9.84 0.21
N LEU A 88 13.97 -11.04 -0.24
CA LEU A 88 15.09 -11.25 -1.17
C LEU A 88 14.86 -10.58 -2.53
N ARG A 89 13.62 -10.37 -2.93
CA ARG A 89 13.26 -9.71 -4.20
C ARG A 89 13.48 -8.20 -4.18
N THR A 90 13.35 -7.57 -3.03
CA THR A 90 13.53 -6.11 -2.85
C THR A 90 14.81 -5.79 -2.09
N GLY A 91 15.07 -6.54 -1.03
CA GLY A 91 16.18 -6.30 -0.11
C GLY A 91 16.02 -5.00 0.69
N SER A 92 16.81 -4.85 1.72
CA SER A 92 16.86 -3.61 2.48
C SER A 92 17.53 -2.50 1.67
N PRO A 93 16.95 -1.28 1.59
CA PRO A 93 17.54 -0.19 0.82
C PRO A 93 18.76 0.39 1.54
N MET A 94 19.95 -0.14 1.24
CA MET A 94 21.23 0.28 1.83
C MET A 94 21.82 1.51 1.14
N SER A 95 21.40 1.80 -0.09
CA SER A 95 21.79 3.00 -0.85
C SER A 95 20.68 3.38 -1.86
N PRO A 96 20.69 4.62 -2.39
CA PRO A 96 19.71 5.05 -3.38
C PRO A 96 19.73 4.26 -4.71
N THR A 97 20.76 3.49 -4.95
CA THR A 97 20.94 2.71 -6.19
C THR A 97 20.68 1.22 -5.99
N GLU A 98 20.50 0.76 -4.76
CA GLU A 98 20.23 -0.65 -4.46
C GLU A 98 18.79 -1.06 -4.75
N GLY A 99 18.65 -2.36 -4.95
CA GLY A 99 17.38 -3.02 -5.27
C GLY A 99 17.00 -2.92 -6.74
N PRO A 100 16.58 -4.04 -7.32
CA PRO A 100 16.16 -4.08 -8.74
C PRO A 100 14.79 -3.43 -8.94
N GLN A 101 14.01 -3.23 -7.89
CA GLN A 101 12.64 -2.78 -7.93
C GLN A 101 12.53 -1.24 -8.07
N PRO A 102 11.49 -0.74 -8.73
CA PRO A 102 11.17 0.67 -8.72
C PRO A 102 10.55 1.09 -7.39
N SER A 103 10.56 2.38 -7.08
CA SER A 103 9.91 2.90 -5.87
C SER A 103 8.39 2.74 -5.88
N THR A 104 7.79 2.41 -7.02
CA THR A 104 6.39 2.01 -7.14
C THR A 104 6.00 0.91 -6.15
N CYS A 105 6.92 -0.01 -5.82
CA CYS A 105 6.68 -1.06 -4.83
C CYS A 105 6.36 -0.53 -3.43
N TRP A 106 6.77 0.69 -3.09
CA TRP A 106 6.46 1.31 -1.81
C TRP A 106 5.00 1.74 -1.67
N THR A 107 4.28 1.92 -2.78
CA THR A 107 2.92 2.50 -2.80
C THR A 107 1.97 1.89 -1.76
N CYS A 108 2.06 0.59 -1.53
CA CYS A 108 1.18 -0.17 -0.64
C CYS A 108 1.82 -0.49 0.71
N LYS A 109 2.79 0.29 1.19
CA LYS A 109 3.61 -0.08 2.35
C LYS A 109 3.60 0.94 3.47
N SER A 110 3.22 2.20 3.21
CA SER A 110 3.42 3.27 4.19
C SER A 110 2.55 4.51 3.93
N PRO A 111 2.08 5.18 4.99
CA PRO A 111 1.48 6.51 4.91
C PRO A 111 2.51 7.62 4.59
N ASP A 112 3.81 7.33 4.57
CA ASP A 112 4.83 8.25 4.06
C ASP A 112 4.73 8.45 2.54
N VAL A 113 4.13 7.50 1.81
CA VAL A 113 4.06 7.55 0.34
C VAL A 113 3.33 8.79 -0.19
N PRO A 114 2.14 9.17 0.30
CA PRO A 114 1.49 10.40 -0.12
C PRO A 114 2.36 11.64 0.12
N ARG A 115 3.06 11.72 1.23
CA ARG A 115 4.01 12.78 1.54
C ARG A 115 5.15 12.87 0.52
N MET A 116 5.70 11.70 0.15
CA MET A 116 6.77 11.63 -0.85
C MET A 116 6.26 11.97 -2.25
N MET A 117 5.04 11.55 -2.59
CA MET A 117 4.40 11.92 -3.86
C MET A 117 4.12 13.42 -3.95
N GLU A 118 3.71 14.06 -2.84
CA GLU A 118 3.54 15.52 -2.79
C GLU A 118 4.86 16.24 -2.99
N ALA A 119 5.93 15.79 -2.32
CA ALA A 119 7.24 16.44 -2.36
C ALA A 119 7.96 16.30 -3.72
N LEU A 120 7.83 15.16 -4.39
CA LEU A 120 8.58 14.81 -5.60
C LEU A 120 7.75 14.90 -6.88
N GLY A 121 6.43 14.89 -6.76
CA GLY A 121 5.53 14.58 -7.86
C GLY A 121 5.35 13.08 -8.05
N VAL A 122 4.14 12.66 -8.45
CA VAL A 122 3.76 11.24 -8.55
C VAL A 122 4.61 10.50 -9.59
N ASP A 123 4.81 11.07 -10.77
CA ASP A 123 5.65 10.48 -11.83
C ASP A 123 7.09 10.29 -11.37
N SER A 124 7.66 11.31 -10.72
CA SER A 124 9.03 11.25 -10.19
C SER A 124 9.16 10.21 -9.08
N PHE A 125 8.16 10.08 -8.22
CA PHE A 125 8.13 9.05 -7.21
C PHE A 125 8.19 7.66 -7.85
N TYR A 126 7.31 7.36 -8.80
CA TYR A 126 7.26 6.05 -9.45
C TYR A 126 8.52 5.72 -10.27
N ASN A 127 9.10 6.71 -10.93
CA ASN A 127 10.27 6.52 -11.78
C ASN A 127 11.61 6.39 -11.01
N ASN A 128 11.59 6.52 -9.70
CA ASN A 128 12.76 6.36 -8.86
C ASN A 128 13.08 4.89 -8.57
N LYS A 129 14.29 4.66 -8.03
CA LYS A 129 14.70 3.36 -7.52
C LYS A 129 14.13 3.10 -6.14
N TRP A 130 13.91 1.85 -5.81
CA TRP A 130 13.49 1.38 -4.48
C TRP A 130 14.34 2.00 -3.35
N GLY A 131 15.66 1.88 -3.45
CA GLY A 131 16.59 2.36 -2.44
C GLY A 131 16.54 3.88 -2.23
N ALA A 132 16.17 4.66 -3.27
CA ALA A 132 16.10 6.12 -3.17
C ALA A 132 15.06 6.61 -2.16
N MET A 133 14.00 5.82 -1.90
CA MET A 133 12.90 6.18 -1.01
C MET A 133 13.02 5.56 0.39
N GLY A 134 13.85 4.54 0.56
CA GLY A 134 13.84 3.70 1.76
C GLY A 134 14.12 4.43 3.07
N ALA A 135 14.98 5.44 3.06
CA ALA A 135 15.28 6.23 4.26
C ALA A 135 14.12 7.14 4.70
N GLU A 136 13.21 7.47 3.79
CA GLU A 136 12.07 8.36 4.03
C GLU A 136 10.78 7.60 4.41
N ILE A 137 10.74 6.31 4.12
CA ILE A 137 9.55 5.46 4.33
C ILE A 137 9.78 4.62 5.58
N VAL A 138 9.27 5.12 6.71
CA VAL A 138 9.55 4.55 8.05
C VAL A 138 8.29 4.20 8.84
N ASN A 139 7.14 4.78 8.48
CA ASN A 139 5.88 4.50 9.18
C ASN A 139 5.15 3.34 8.50
N PRO A 140 4.78 2.27 9.22
CA PRO A 140 4.02 1.17 8.65
C PRO A 140 2.59 1.62 8.28
N ILE A 141 1.92 0.85 7.43
CA ILE A 141 0.51 1.09 7.05
C ILE A 141 -0.34 1.39 8.29
N GLY A 142 -1.08 2.47 8.25
CA GLY A 142 -1.85 2.91 9.42
C GLY A 142 -3.00 3.85 9.11
N CYS A 143 -3.30 4.72 10.06
CA CYS A 143 -4.54 5.52 10.07
C CYS A 143 -4.71 6.35 8.80
N SER A 144 -3.69 7.09 8.40
CA SER A 144 -3.75 8.02 7.26
C SER A 144 -3.74 7.34 5.88
N ASP A 145 -3.49 6.04 5.81
CA ASP A 145 -3.65 5.31 4.55
C ASP A 145 -5.12 5.20 4.12
N CYS A 146 -6.04 5.22 5.11
CA CYS A 146 -7.47 5.07 4.88
C CYS A 146 -8.29 6.27 5.36
N HIS A 147 -7.77 7.08 6.29
CA HIS A 147 -8.47 8.19 6.91
C HIS A 147 -7.79 9.51 6.63
N ASP A 148 -8.57 10.49 6.22
CA ASP A 148 -8.11 11.88 6.16
C ASP A 148 -7.72 12.35 7.59
N PRO A 149 -6.50 12.83 7.81
CA PRO A 149 -6.03 13.16 9.16
C PRO A 149 -6.82 14.27 9.85
N GLU A 150 -7.38 15.21 9.09
CA GLU A 150 -8.15 16.32 9.65
C GLU A 150 -9.57 15.91 10.02
N THR A 151 -10.25 15.20 9.15
CA THR A 151 -11.68 14.89 9.30
C THR A 151 -11.95 13.50 9.83
N MET A 152 -10.99 12.59 9.71
CA MET A 152 -11.10 11.13 9.94
C MET A 152 -12.13 10.44 9.03
N ASN A 153 -12.63 11.10 8.03
CA ASN A 153 -13.42 10.45 6.99
C ASN A 153 -12.54 9.50 6.19
N LEU A 154 -13.14 8.43 5.69
CA LEU A 154 -12.44 7.56 4.74
C LEU A 154 -12.09 8.34 3.48
N HIS A 155 -10.86 8.21 3.03
CA HIS A 155 -10.39 8.80 1.80
C HIS A 155 -9.37 7.90 1.09
N ILE A 156 -9.21 8.12 -0.21
CA ILE A 156 -8.21 7.42 -1.00
C ILE A 156 -6.97 8.29 -1.06
N SER A 157 -5.90 7.81 -0.49
CA SER A 157 -4.62 8.55 -0.39
C SER A 157 -3.65 8.27 -1.56
N ARG A 158 -3.98 7.32 -2.44
CA ARG A 158 -3.16 6.92 -3.60
C ARG A 158 -3.81 7.38 -4.91
N PRO A 159 -3.16 8.27 -5.69
CA PRO A 159 -3.77 8.85 -6.89
C PRO A 159 -4.09 7.80 -7.96
N ALA A 160 -3.30 6.75 -8.11
CA ALA A 160 -3.47 5.76 -9.15
C ALA A 160 -4.88 5.13 -9.18
N LEU A 161 -5.49 4.86 -8.01
CA LEU A 161 -6.84 4.31 -7.95
C LEU A 161 -7.89 5.33 -8.43
N ILE A 162 -7.75 6.59 -8.00
CA ILE A 162 -8.64 7.67 -8.42
C ILE A 162 -8.58 7.83 -9.94
N GLU A 163 -7.39 7.86 -10.50
CA GLU A 163 -7.15 8.02 -11.93
C GLU A 163 -7.73 6.86 -12.75
N ALA A 164 -7.60 5.63 -12.27
CA ALA A 164 -8.17 4.45 -12.94
C ALA A 164 -9.70 4.56 -13.06
N PHE A 165 -10.39 4.95 -12.00
CA PHE A 165 -11.83 5.15 -12.05
C PHE A 165 -12.24 6.38 -12.86
N GLN A 166 -11.44 7.44 -12.87
CA GLN A 166 -11.66 8.61 -13.73
C GLN A 166 -11.60 8.22 -15.22
N ARG A 167 -10.67 7.35 -15.62
CA ARG A 167 -10.61 6.81 -16.99
C ARG A 167 -11.86 6.04 -17.38
N GLN A 168 -12.53 5.44 -16.41
CA GLN A 168 -13.84 4.78 -16.58
C GLN A 168 -15.04 5.75 -16.44
N GLY A 169 -14.79 7.06 -16.31
CA GLY A 169 -15.84 8.07 -16.14
C GLY A 169 -16.46 8.14 -14.73
N LYS A 170 -15.79 7.58 -13.72
CA LYS A 170 -16.28 7.55 -12.33
C LYS A 170 -15.41 8.42 -11.43
N ASP A 171 -16.03 9.29 -10.65
CA ASP A 171 -15.39 10.11 -9.61
C ASP A 171 -15.56 9.43 -8.24
N ILE A 172 -14.61 8.58 -7.86
CA ILE A 172 -14.67 7.86 -6.59
C ILE A 172 -14.33 8.72 -5.36
N THR A 173 -13.86 9.96 -5.55
CA THR A 173 -13.68 10.89 -4.41
C THR A 173 -15.00 11.30 -3.79
N LYS A 174 -16.11 11.13 -4.52
CA LYS A 174 -17.49 11.37 -4.09
C LYS A 174 -18.25 10.08 -3.77
N ALA A 175 -17.55 8.96 -3.64
CA ALA A 175 -18.16 7.69 -3.30
C ALA A 175 -18.90 7.75 -1.95
N THR A 176 -19.97 6.97 -1.84
CA THR A 176 -20.70 6.85 -0.58
C THR A 176 -19.81 6.25 0.51
N PRO A 177 -20.11 6.48 1.79
CA PRO A 177 -19.36 5.83 2.89
C PRO A 177 -19.31 4.29 2.78
N GLN A 178 -20.34 3.68 2.21
CA GLN A 178 -20.38 2.23 2.00
C GLN A 178 -19.40 1.78 0.92
N GLU A 179 -19.33 2.48 -0.21
CA GLU A 179 -18.38 2.22 -1.28
C GLU A 179 -16.94 2.50 -0.84
N MET A 180 -16.74 3.59 -0.10
CA MET A 180 -15.43 4.00 0.39
C MET A 180 -14.79 2.93 1.29
N ARG A 181 -15.57 2.14 2.03
CA ARG A 181 -15.06 1.02 2.84
C ARG A 181 -14.29 -0.02 2.03
N SER A 182 -14.68 -0.24 0.78
CA SER A 182 -13.96 -1.14 -0.13
C SER A 182 -12.86 -0.42 -0.89
N LEU A 183 -13.10 0.80 -1.32
CA LEU A 183 -12.17 1.57 -2.13
C LEU A 183 -10.87 1.91 -1.40
N VAL A 184 -10.91 2.18 -0.10
CA VAL A 184 -9.69 2.41 0.68
C VAL A 184 -8.80 1.17 0.79
N CYS A 185 -9.38 -0.02 0.71
CA CYS A 185 -8.61 -1.26 0.63
C CYS A 185 -8.08 -1.50 -0.79
N ALA A 186 -8.91 -1.19 -1.79
CA ALA A 186 -8.61 -1.41 -3.20
C ALA A 186 -7.40 -0.59 -3.71
N GLN A 187 -7.01 0.50 -3.05
CA GLN A 187 -5.81 1.23 -3.43
C GLN A 187 -4.51 0.41 -3.27
N CYS A 188 -4.55 -0.70 -2.50
CA CYS A 188 -3.41 -1.58 -2.25
C CYS A 188 -3.73 -3.06 -2.48
N HIS A 189 -4.98 -3.50 -2.24
CA HIS A 189 -5.40 -4.91 -2.28
C HIS A 189 -6.17 -5.25 -3.57
N VAL A 190 -5.57 -4.93 -4.71
CA VAL A 190 -6.06 -5.32 -6.05
C VAL A 190 -4.87 -5.71 -6.90
N GLU A 191 -5.14 -6.41 -8.00
CA GLU A 191 -4.12 -6.71 -9.00
C GLU A 191 -3.63 -5.43 -9.68
N TYR A 192 -2.32 -5.33 -9.89
CA TYR A 192 -1.66 -4.15 -10.42
C TYR A 192 -0.48 -4.52 -11.32
N TYR A 193 0.01 -3.57 -12.09
CA TYR A 193 1.29 -3.66 -12.79
C TYR A 193 1.94 -2.27 -12.95
N PHE A 194 3.16 -2.25 -13.47
CA PHE A 194 3.93 -1.03 -13.67
C PHE A 194 3.98 -0.68 -15.13
N LYS A 195 3.36 0.44 -15.49
CA LYS A 195 3.21 0.85 -16.88
C LYS A 195 4.41 1.64 -17.38
N GLY A 196 4.93 1.19 -18.53
CA GLY A 196 5.97 1.90 -19.26
C GLY A 196 7.30 2.03 -18.53
N ASP A 197 8.18 2.86 -19.07
CA ASP A 197 9.51 3.09 -18.51
C ASP A 197 9.48 3.81 -17.17
N GLY A 198 8.49 4.68 -16.95
CA GLY A 198 8.25 5.38 -15.69
C GLY A 198 7.71 4.52 -14.55
N LYS A 199 7.43 3.25 -14.81
CA LYS A 199 6.93 2.29 -13.81
C LYS A 199 5.68 2.77 -13.07
N TYR A 200 4.81 3.52 -13.74
CA TYR A 200 3.60 4.07 -13.16
C TYR A 200 2.66 2.96 -12.68
N LEU A 201 2.18 3.06 -11.45
CA LEU A 201 1.22 2.09 -10.92
C LEU A 201 -0.09 2.18 -11.68
N THR A 202 -0.53 1.06 -12.22
CA THR A 202 -1.79 0.97 -12.96
C THR A 202 -2.45 -0.39 -12.71
N PHE A 203 -3.59 -0.62 -13.32
CA PHE A 203 -4.42 -1.79 -13.05
C PHE A 203 -4.87 -2.44 -14.36
N PRO A 204 -4.95 -3.78 -14.44
CA PRO A 204 -5.41 -4.48 -15.64
C PRO A 204 -6.85 -4.11 -16.04
N TRP A 205 -7.66 -3.69 -15.07
CA TRP A 205 -9.05 -3.25 -15.22
C TRP A 205 -9.21 -1.73 -15.41
N ASP A 206 -8.15 -1.04 -15.77
CA ASP A 206 -8.08 0.43 -15.91
C ASP A 206 -9.10 1.00 -16.95
N LYS A 207 -9.43 0.22 -17.97
CA LYS A 207 -10.45 0.59 -18.98
C LYS A 207 -11.86 0.09 -18.66
N GLY A 208 -11.99 -0.90 -17.79
CA GLY A 208 -13.26 -1.51 -17.40
C GLY A 208 -13.06 -2.84 -16.71
N PHE A 209 -14.18 -3.48 -16.33
CA PHE A 209 -14.14 -4.71 -15.54
C PHE A 209 -14.54 -5.97 -16.35
N THR A 210 -14.77 -5.84 -17.65
CA THR A 210 -15.02 -7.02 -18.50
C THR A 210 -13.71 -7.62 -18.96
N VAL A 211 -13.75 -8.88 -19.39
CA VAL A 211 -12.58 -9.56 -19.96
C VAL A 211 -12.08 -8.81 -21.20
N GLU A 212 -13.01 -8.35 -22.03
CA GLU A 212 -12.72 -7.60 -23.24
C GLU A 212 -12.01 -6.26 -22.93
N ASP A 213 -12.41 -5.57 -21.87
CA ASP A 213 -11.75 -4.36 -21.41
C ASP A 213 -10.30 -4.62 -20.98
N MET A 214 -10.06 -5.76 -20.29
CA MET A 214 -8.74 -6.16 -19.82
C MET A 214 -7.85 -6.63 -20.96
N GLU A 215 -8.40 -7.36 -21.95
CA GLU A 215 -7.65 -7.79 -23.14
C GLU A 215 -7.30 -6.61 -24.05
N ALA A 216 -8.10 -5.55 -24.05
CA ALA A 216 -7.86 -4.35 -24.85
C ALA A 216 -6.78 -3.42 -24.23
N TYR A 217 -6.24 -3.79 -23.11
CA TYR A 217 -5.26 -3.00 -22.36
C TYR A 217 -3.86 -3.18 -22.96
#